data_16ca76088a7ca1dd465e12753e2f354a
#
_entry.id   16ca76088a7ca1dd465e12753e2f354a
#
_cell.length_a   1.000
_cell.length_b   1.000
_cell.length_c   1.000
_cell.angle_alpha   90.00
_cell.angle_beta   90.00
_cell.angle_gamma   90.00
#
_symmetry.space_group_name_H-M   'P 1'
#
loop_
_entity.id
_entity.type
_entity.pdbx_description
1 polymer ?
#
loop_
_entity_poly.entity_id
_entity_poly.type
_entity_poly.pdbx_seq_one_letter_code
_entity_poly.pdbx_strand_id
1 'polypeptide(L)'
;MSESPAAPASADLPLAIAGPAGRIEAAFDLAEADATPQPVLAIVCHPLPTEGGSMHNKVVTMTARALRESGIATLRFNFRGVGQSEGRFDDGRGELDDLRAVAAWARVEHPDKALWLAGFSFGAWVALRGAVELGAAR
;
A
#
# COMPACT_ATOMS: atom_id res chain seq x y z
N MET A 1 3.21 -15.39 -28.30
CA MET A 1 2.84 -15.08 -27.91
C MET A 1 2.53 -14.68 -27.15
N SER A 2 2.23 -14.61 -27.06
CA SER A 2 1.77 -14.36 -26.47
C SER A 2 1.35 -14.05 -25.70
N GLU A 3 1.01 -14.13 -25.48
CA GLU A 3 0.47 -13.92 -24.79
C GLU A 3 0.18 -13.67 -23.90
N SER A 4 0.16 -13.64 -23.66
CA SER A 4 -0.29 -13.46 -22.74
C SER A 4 -0.88 -13.05 -22.11
N PRO A 5 -1.16 -13.29 -22.13
CA PRO A 5 -2.05 -12.73 -21.45
C PRO A 5 -2.39 -12.52 -20.54
N ALA A 6 -2.35 -12.87 -20.76
CA ALA A 6 -3.17 -12.26 -20.00
C ALA A 6 -2.90 -11.89 -18.62
N ALA A 7 -2.07 -11.06 -18.39
CA ALA A 7 -2.10 -10.48 -17.07
C ALA A 7 -3.47 -9.87 -16.88
N PRO A 8 -4.25 -10.29 -15.90
CA PRO A 8 -5.49 -9.61 -15.61
C PRO A 8 -5.20 -8.14 -15.35
N ALA A 9 -6.10 -7.27 -15.79
CA ALA A 9 -5.91 -5.84 -15.59
C ALA A 9 -5.79 -5.49 -14.12
N SER A 10 -6.38 -6.32 -13.24
CA SER A 10 -6.35 -6.11 -11.81
C SER A 10 -5.25 -6.91 -11.10
N ALA A 11 -4.34 -7.50 -11.88
CA ALA A 11 -3.29 -8.31 -11.27
C ALA A 11 -2.36 -7.46 -10.43
N ASP A 12 -1.93 -8.03 -9.33
CA ASP A 12 -0.88 -7.44 -8.51
C ASP A 12 0.36 -7.26 -9.37
N LEU A 13 0.96 -6.10 -9.29
CA LEU A 13 2.25 -5.85 -9.90
C LEU A 13 3.27 -5.85 -8.77
N PRO A 14 4.00 -6.95 -8.59
CA PRO A 14 4.99 -7.02 -7.52
C PRO A 14 6.02 -5.92 -7.68
N LEU A 15 6.36 -5.28 -6.58
CA LEU A 15 7.41 -4.30 -6.61
C LEU A 15 8.11 -4.24 -5.27
N ALA A 16 9.31 -3.72 -5.29
CA ALA A 16 10.09 -3.50 -4.09
C ALA A 16 10.41 -2.02 -4.01
N ILE A 17 10.13 -1.44 -2.85
CA ILE A 17 10.39 -0.02 -2.61
C ILE A 17 11.56 0.06 -1.63
N ALA A 18 12.50 0.96 -1.90
CA ALA A 18 13.62 1.16 -0.99
C ALA A 18 13.14 1.91 0.24
N GLY A 19 13.27 1.28 1.40
CA GLY A 19 12.92 1.88 2.67
C GLY A 19 14.12 2.02 3.58
N PRO A 20 13.95 2.64 4.76
CA PRO A 20 15.07 2.86 5.69
C PRO A 20 15.63 1.56 6.29
N ALA A 21 14.83 0.51 6.38
CA ALA A 21 15.31 -0.79 6.88
C ALA A 21 15.68 -1.75 5.75
N GLY A 22 15.62 -1.29 4.50
CA GLY A 22 15.91 -2.11 3.33
C GLY A 22 14.70 -2.23 2.44
N ARG A 23 14.61 -3.34 1.73
CA ARG A 23 13.52 -3.56 0.76
C ARG A 23 12.16 -3.62 1.47
N ILE A 24 11.17 -2.94 0.90
CA ILE A 24 9.77 -3.04 1.30
C ILE A 24 9.03 -3.76 0.19
N GLU A 25 8.41 -4.88 0.54
CA GLU A 25 7.57 -5.63 -0.41
C GLU A 25 6.24 -4.90 -0.59
N ALA A 26 5.82 -4.69 -1.83
CA ALA A 26 4.59 -3.97 -2.11
C ALA A 26 3.89 -4.54 -3.33
N ALA A 27 2.62 -4.18 -3.48
CA ALA A 27 1.84 -4.53 -4.66
C ALA A 27 1.00 -3.33 -5.06
N PHE A 28 1.17 -2.91 -6.31
CA PHE A 28 0.41 -1.82 -6.88
C PHE A 28 -0.66 -2.42 -7.80
N ASP A 29 -1.91 -2.02 -7.59
CA ASP A 29 -3.03 -2.47 -8.40
C ASP A 29 -3.76 -1.29 -9.00
N LEU A 30 -4.01 -1.37 -10.31
CA LEU A 30 -4.80 -0.37 -11.00
C LEU A 30 -6.27 -0.45 -10.58
N ALA A 31 -7.00 0.65 -10.77
CA ALA A 31 -8.45 0.64 -10.63
C ALA A 31 -9.04 -0.40 -11.59
N GLU A 32 -10.22 -0.93 -11.24
CA GLU A 32 -10.89 -1.89 -12.10
C GLU A 32 -11.21 -1.26 -13.45
N ALA A 33 -11.15 -2.07 -14.51
CA ALA A 33 -11.26 -1.58 -15.88
C ALA A 33 -12.58 -0.90 -16.19
N ASP A 34 -13.65 -1.34 -15.52
CA ASP A 34 -15.00 -0.78 -15.76
C ASP A 34 -15.34 0.36 -14.79
N ALA A 35 -14.45 0.70 -13.89
CA ALA A 35 -14.67 1.80 -12.95
C ALA A 35 -14.23 3.11 -13.59
N THR A 36 -14.81 4.22 -13.13
CA THR A 36 -14.39 5.55 -13.55
C THR A 36 -13.12 5.91 -12.77
N PRO A 37 -11.97 6.07 -13.46
CA PRO A 37 -10.72 6.37 -12.75
C PRO A 37 -10.80 7.66 -11.94
N GLN A 38 -10.29 7.61 -10.72
CA GLN A 38 -10.21 8.77 -9.84
C GLN A 38 -8.75 9.20 -9.70
N PRO A 39 -8.47 10.48 -9.49
CA PRO A 39 -7.09 10.95 -9.34
C PRO A 39 -6.58 10.72 -7.92
N VAL A 40 -6.70 9.49 -7.45
CA VAL A 40 -6.37 9.09 -6.08
C VAL A 40 -5.64 7.76 -6.09
N LEU A 41 -4.60 7.66 -5.28
CA LEU A 41 -3.93 6.41 -4.98
C LEU A 41 -4.06 6.16 -3.48
N ALA A 42 -4.62 5.02 -3.11
CA ALA A 42 -4.80 4.67 -1.71
C ALA A 42 -3.69 3.72 -1.26
N ILE A 43 -3.00 4.10 -0.20
CA ILE A 43 -2.01 3.23 0.46
C ILE A 43 -2.72 2.53 1.61
N VAL A 44 -2.66 1.21 1.65
CA VAL A 44 -3.37 0.40 2.65
C VAL A 44 -2.38 -0.25 3.59
N CYS A 45 -2.51 0.05 4.89
CA CYS A 45 -1.61 -0.41 5.95
C CYS A 45 -2.25 -1.58 6.71
N HIS A 46 -1.51 -2.67 6.83
CA HIS A 46 -2.06 -3.90 7.41
C HIS A 46 -2.04 -3.90 8.95
N PRO A 47 -2.76 -4.86 9.57
CA PRO A 47 -2.78 -4.99 11.02
C PRO A 47 -1.42 -5.36 11.63
N LEU A 48 -1.40 -5.53 12.95
CA LEU A 48 -0.19 -5.72 13.73
C LEU A 48 0.68 -6.87 13.21
N PRO A 49 1.92 -6.59 12.82
CA PRO A 49 2.82 -7.61 12.28
C PRO A 49 3.01 -8.82 13.20
N THR A 50 3.12 -8.59 14.50
CA THR A 50 3.36 -9.67 15.46
C THR A 50 2.15 -10.54 15.69
N GLU A 51 0.99 -10.13 15.21
CA GLU A 51 -0.26 -10.90 15.28
C GLU A 51 -0.67 -11.44 13.91
N GLY A 52 0.30 -11.64 13.03
CA GLY A 52 0.03 -12.19 11.71
C GLY A 52 -0.43 -11.18 10.67
N GLY A 53 -0.30 -9.89 10.96
CA GLY A 53 -0.64 -8.86 9.99
C GLY A 53 0.26 -8.87 8.77
N SER A 54 -0.33 -8.71 7.60
CA SER A 54 0.41 -8.60 6.33
C SER A 54 -0.47 -7.96 5.27
N MET A 55 0.15 -7.59 4.16
CA MET A 55 -0.58 -7.03 3.02
C MET A 55 -1.56 -8.03 2.39
N HIS A 56 -1.49 -9.29 2.80
CA HIS A 56 -2.37 -10.34 2.29
C HIS A 56 -3.53 -10.66 3.20
N ASN A 57 -3.66 -10.00 4.34
CA ASN A 57 -4.82 -10.21 5.20
C ASN A 57 -6.10 -9.92 4.44
N LYS A 58 -7.15 -10.70 4.73
CA LYS A 58 -8.40 -10.58 4.00
C LYS A 58 -8.98 -9.17 4.07
N VAL A 59 -8.94 -8.54 5.25
CA VAL A 59 -9.45 -7.19 5.41
C VAL A 59 -8.70 -6.19 4.53
N VAL A 60 -7.39 -6.38 4.36
CA VAL A 60 -6.56 -5.52 3.52
C VAL A 60 -6.92 -5.71 2.04
N THR A 61 -6.96 -6.96 1.60
CA THR A 61 -7.22 -7.26 0.18
C THR A 61 -8.65 -6.90 -0.21
N MET A 62 -9.62 -7.10 0.68
CA MET A 62 -11.01 -6.74 0.42
C MET A 62 -11.20 -5.23 0.35
N THR A 63 -10.53 -4.48 1.23
CA THR A 63 -10.60 -3.03 1.18
C THR A 63 -9.95 -2.50 -0.11
N ALA A 64 -8.80 -3.04 -0.46
CA ALA A 64 -8.13 -2.65 -1.71
C ALA A 64 -9.03 -2.93 -2.91
N ARG A 65 -9.70 -4.07 -2.92
CA ARG A 65 -10.61 -4.40 -4.00
C ARG A 65 -11.77 -3.42 -4.09
N ALA A 66 -12.37 -3.09 -2.96
CA ALA A 66 -13.48 -2.13 -2.93
C ALA A 66 -13.06 -0.76 -3.45
N LEU A 67 -11.86 -0.33 -3.09
CA LEU A 67 -11.31 0.93 -3.58
C LEU A 67 -11.10 0.89 -5.09
N ARG A 68 -10.55 -0.21 -5.61
CA ARG A 68 -10.34 -0.35 -7.05
C ARG A 68 -11.65 -0.38 -7.81
N GLU A 69 -12.68 -0.99 -7.24
CA GLU A 69 -14.02 -1.00 -7.85
C GLU A 69 -14.63 0.39 -7.88
N SER A 70 -14.15 1.28 -7.03
CA SER A 70 -14.57 2.68 -6.99
C SER A 70 -13.68 3.60 -7.84
N GLY A 71 -12.75 3.02 -8.59
CA GLY A 71 -11.91 3.79 -9.50
C GLY A 71 -10.59 4.26 -8.90
N ILE A 72 -10.22 3.75 -7.73
CA ILE A 72 -9.03 4.18 -6.99
C ILE A 72 -7.95 3.11 -7.08
N ALA A 73 -6.78 3.50 -7.60
CA ALA A 73 -5.62 2.62 -7.59
C ALA A 73 -5.16 2.39 -6.15
N THR A 74 -4.61 1.22 -5.87
CA THR A 74 -4.20 0.88 -4.51
C THR A 74 -2.75 0.44 -4.45
N LEU A 75 -2.12 0.70 -3.31
CA LEU A 75 -0.77 0.28 -3.02
C LEU A 75 -0.79 -0.37 -1.64
N ARG A 76 -0.60 -1.68 -1.61
CA ARG A 76 -0.46 -2.44 -0.37
C ARG A 76 1.01 -2.70 -0.16
N PHE A 77 1.43 -2.80 1.08
CA PHE A 77 2.82 -3.14 1.36
C PHE A 77 2.92 -3.87 2.70
N ASN A 78 4.03 -4.54 2.88
CA ASN A 78 4.35 -5.20 4.15
C ASN A 78 5.27 -4.31 4.96
N PHE A 79 4.88 -4.05 6.20
CA PHE A 79 5.79 -3.36 7.13
C PHE A 79 7.06 -4.19 7.32
N ARG A 80 8.12 -3.54 7.80
CA ARG A 80 9.42 -4.18 8.03
C ARG A 80 9.28 -5.49 8.79
N GLY A 81 10.03 -6.49 8.34
CA GLY A 81 10.03 -7.80 8.98
C GLY A 81 8.89 -8.71 8.57
N VAL A 82 7.95 -8.23 7.74
CA VAL A 82 6.82 -9.04 7.25
C VAL A 82 7.10 -9.46 5.82
N GLY A 83 6.85 -10.73 5.51
CA GLY A 83 7.02 -11.24 4.17
C GLY A 83 8.42 -10.98 3.65
N GLN A 84 8.53 -10.37 2.49
CA GLN A 84 9.80 -10.05 1.86
C GLN A 84 10.34 -8.68 2.27
N SER A 85 9.67 -7.98 3.16
CA SER A 85 10.16 -6.69 3.66
C SER A 85 11.27 -6.92 4.68
N GLU A 86 12.37 -6.23 4.49
CA GLU A 86 13.54 -6.35 5.36
C GLU A 86 13.35 -5.57 6.65
N GLY A 87 14.17 -5.89 7.66
CA GLY A 87 14.12 -5.21 8.93
C GLY A 87 13.35 -6.00 9.97
N ARG A 88 13.01 -5.33 11.05
CA ARG A 88 12.32 -5.94 12.19
C ARG A 88 11.25 -5.00 12.73
N PHE A 89 10.20 -5.57 13.30
CA PHE A 89 9.16 -4.81 13.97
C PHE A 89 9.75 -3.80 14.95
N ASP A 90 9.33 -2.56 14.89
CA ASP A 90 9.90 -1.45 15.66
C ASP A 90 8.82 -0.65 16.39
N ASP A 91 7.80 -1.32 16.89
CA ASP A 91 6.77 -0.74 17.75
C ASP A 91 6.08 0.48 17.17
N GLY A 92 5.99 0.56 15.86
CA GLY A 92 5.29 1.62 15.15
C GLY A 92 6.16 2.78 14.70
N ARG A 93 7.34 2.97 15.29
CA ARG A 93 8.23 4.06 14.88
C ARG A 93 8.84 3.79 13.52
N GLY A 94 9.47 2.64 13.37
CA GLY A 94 10.06 2.25 12.10
C GLY A 94 9.00 2.02 11.05
N GLU A 95 7.84 1.52 11.45
CA GLU A 95 6.73 1.30 10.54
C GLU A 95 6.20 2.61 9.97
N LEU A 96 6.22 3.68 10.75
CA LEU A 96 5.88 5.01 10.23
C LEU A 96 6.91 5.47 9.19
N ASP A 97 8.19 5.16 9.42
CA ASP A 97 9.24 5.46 8.43
C ASP A 97 9.03 4.64 7.16
N ASP A 98 8.57 3.41 7.28
CA ASP A 98 8.22 2.60 6.12
C ASP A 98 7.10 3.28 5.32
N LEU A 99 6.06 3.74 5.99
CA LEU A 99 4.96 4.45 5.33
C LEU A 99 5.45 5.71 4.63
N ARG A 100 6.35 6.45 5.27
CA ARG A 100 6.94 7.64 4.64
C ARG A 100 7.65 7.30 3.34
N ALA A 101 8.40 6.20 3.33
CA ALA A 101 9.11 5.75 2.13
C ALA A 101 8.14 5.33 1.03
N VAL A 102 7.07 4.63 1.39
CA VAL A 102 6.04 4.21 0.45
C VAL A 102 5.32 5.42 -0.12
N ALA A 103 4.98 6.40 0.71
CA ALA A 103 4.33 7.62 0.26
C ALA A 103 5.24 8.43 -0.67
N ALA A 104 6.53 8.50 -0.35
CA ALA A 104 7.49 9.20 -1.21
C ALA A 104 7.58 8.54 -2.59
N TRP A 105 7.62 7.22 -2.62
CA TRP A 105 7.62 6.46 -3.87
C TRP A 105 6.36 6.79 -4.67
N ALA A 106 5.21 6.77 -4.02
CA ALA A 106 3.93 7.03 -4.68
C ALA A 106 3.88 8.44 -5.28
N ARG A 107 4.41 9.42 -4.58
CA ARG A 107 4.43 10.80 -5.09
C ARG A 107 5.33 10.97 -6.30
N VAL A 108 6.42 10.22 -6.35
CA VAL A 108 7.33 10.28 -7.49
C VAL A 108 6.74 9.54 -8.70
N GLU A 109 6.18 8.36 -8.46
CA GLU A 109 5.66 7.53 -9.55
C GLU A 109 4.28 7.95 -10.04
N HIS A 110 3.50 8.60 -9.18
CA HIS A 110 2.13 9.01 -9.48
C HIS A 110 1.88 10.44 -9.01
N PRO A 111 2.62 11.42 -9.58
CA PRO A 111 2.57 12.79 -9.09
C PRO A 111 1.22 13.48 -9.31
N ASP A 112 0.40 12.94 -10.20
CA ASP A 112 -0.92 13.48 -10.51
C ASP A 112 -2.02 12.98 -9.58
N LYS A 113 -1.70 12.10 -8.63
CA LYS A 113 -2.71 11.51 -7.75
C LYS A 113 -2.58 12.01 -6.33
N ALA A 114 -3.71 12.30 -5.71
CA ALA A 114 -3.76 12.55 -4.28
C ALA A 114 -3.54 11.21 -3.55
N LEU A 115 -2.92 11.26 -2.39
CA LEU A 115 -2.70 10.05 -1.60
C LEU A 115 -3.78 9.94 -0.52
N TRP A 116 -4.44 8.79 -0.47
CA TRP A 116 -5.29 8.41 0.63
C TRP A 116 -4.56 7.36 1.44
N LEU A 117 -4.76 7.36 2.74
CA LEU A 117 -4.22 6.35 3.63
C LEU A 117 -5.36 5.60 4.27
N ALA A 118 -5.28 4.28 4.26
CA ALA A 118 -6.24 3.41 4.90
C ALA A 118 -5.48 2.42 5.76
N GLY A 119 -6.11 1.92 6.80
CA GLY A 119 -5.44 0.96 7.65
C GLY A 119 -6.38 0.29 8.63
N PHE A 120 -5.89 -0.75 9.26
CA PHE A 120 -6.67 -1.56 10.19
C PHE A 120 -5.85 -1.78 11.46
N SER A 121 -6.47 -1.56 12.62
CA SER A 121 -5.82 -1.79 13.90
C SER A 121 -4.48 -1.05 13.96
N PHE A 122 -3.37 -1.76 14.12
CA PHE A 122 -2.04 -1.16 14.11
C PHE A 122 -1.81 -0.32 12.84
N GLY A 123 -2.22 -0.84 11.67
CA GLY A 123 -2.08 -0.11 10.42
C GLY A 123 -2.86 1.19 10.41
N ALA A 124 -4.03 1.21 11.05
CA ALA A 124 -4.81 2.44 11.17
C ALA A 124 -4.08 3.49 12.01
N TRP A 125 -3.44 3.04 13.08
CA TRP A 125 -2.68 3.93 13.94
C TRP A 125 -1.50 4.55 13.18
N VAL A 126 -0.77 3.73 12.44
CA VAL A 126 0.35 4.21 11.61
C VAL A 126 -0.16 5.15 10.51
N ALA A 127 -1.26 4.78 9.85
CA ALA A 127 -1.84 5.58 8.79
C ALA A 127 -2.29 6.95 9.30
N LEU A 128 -2.90 6.99 10.48
CA LEU A 128 -3.35 8.26 11.06
C LEU A 128 -2.18 9.18 11.35
N ARG A 129 -1.12 8.65 11.93
CA ARG A 129 0.08 9.44 12.18
C ARG A 129 0.70 9.92 10.87
N GLY A 130 0.76 9.05 9.88
CA GLY A 130 1.28 9.41 8.57
C GLY A 130 0.45 10.49 7.89
N ALA A 131 -0.87 10.42 8.01
CA ALA A 131 -1.76 11.40 7.39
C ALA A 131 -1.48 12.81 7.95
N VAL A 132 -1.29 12.91 9.26
CA VAL A 132 -0.99 14.20 9.89
C VAL A 132 0.35 14.74 9.38
N GLU A 133 1.38 13.92 9.35
CA GLU A 133 2.72 14.37 8.96
C GLU A 133 2.85 14.62 7.47
N LEU A 134 2.22 13.80 6.65
CA LEU A 134 2.41 13.86 5.19
C LEU A 134 1.42 14.77 4.50
N GLY A 135 0.42 15.25 5.21
CA GLY A 135 -0.63 16.06 4.62
C GLY A 135 -1.45 15.27 3.61
N ALA A 136 -1.51 13.95 3.74
CA ALA A 136 -2.29 13.10 2.87
C ALA A 136 -3.78 13.24 3.16
N ALA A 137 -4.62 12.78 2.22
CA ALA A 137 -6.08 12.76 2.39
C ALA A 137 -6.69 14.17 2.49
N ARG A 138 -6.09 15.11 1.85
CA ARG A 138 -6.60 16.47 1.81
C ARG A 138 -7.62 16.66 0.73
#